data_c83a83765a0e6544dc180a35c510f58a
#
_entry.id   c83a83765a0e6544dc180a35c510f58a
#
_cell.length_a   1.000
_cell.length_b   1.000
_cell.length_c   1.000
_cell.angle_alpha   90.00
_cell.angle_beta   90.00
_cell.angle_gamma   90.00
#
_symmetry.space_group_name_H-M   'P 1'
#
loop_
_entity.id
_entity.type
_entity.pdbx_description
1 polymer ?
#
loop_
_entity_poly.entity_id
_entity_poly.type
_entity_poly.pdbx_seq_one_letter_code
_entity_poly.pdbx_strand_id
1 'polypeptide(L)'
;MKIGILGDLHGNTAAARFMLWSLHKQGITHAIHVGDFGIYSDNNGMKFASKTNQYAQEFGITIIVVPGNHENWRIINELVEDDRENLKAYRSNIFIAPRGYRCELGGMSFVMLGGAPSVDRTIRLQWDRSSKDKYKANQA
;
A
#
# COMPACT_ATOMS: atom_id res chain seq x y z
N MET A 1 -11.35 -12.53 -15.90
CA MET A 1 -10.24 -11.65 -15.46
C MET A 1 -9.57 -12.29 -14.26
N LYS A 2 -8.23 -12.36 -14.22
CA LYS A 2 -7.47 -12.78 -13.05
C LYS A 2 -7.04 -11.56 -12.26
N ILE A 3 -7.03 -11.64 -10.92
CA ILE A 3 -6.61 -10.58 -10.01
C ILE A 3 -5.44 -11.11 -9.18
N GLY A 4 -4.37 -10.33 -9.06
CA GLY A 4 -3.23 -10.64 -8.19
C GLY A 4 -3.54 -10.25 -6.74
N ILE A 5 -3.17 -11.10 -5.80
CA ILE A 5 -3.19 -10.77 -4.37
C ILE A 5 -1.75 -10.77 -3.86
N LEU A 6 -1.34 -9.68 -3.28
CA LEU A 6 0.00 -9.43 -2.74
C LEU A 6 -0.08 -9.00 -1.28
N GLY A 7 1.00 -9.11 -0.53
CA GLY A 7 1.08 -8.61 0.84
C GLY A 7 2.53 -8.46 1.33
N ASP A 8 2.68 -7.78 2.45
CA ASP A 8 3.91 -7.71 3.25
C ASP A 8 5.19 -7.31 2.50
N LEU A 9 5.10 -6.31 1.63
CA LEU A 9 6.27 -5.79 0.91
C LEU A 9 7.19 -4.97 1.82
N HIS A 10 6.64 -4.28 2.82
CA HIS A 10 7.41 -3.47 3.77
C HIS A 10 8.47 -2.54 3.13
N GLY A 11 8.14 -1.98 1.97
CA GLY A 11 9.07 -1.11 1.24
C GLY A 11 10.21 -1.83 0.52
N ASN A 12 10.11 -3.14 0.31
CA ASN A 12 11.12 -3.92 -0.41
C ASN A 12 10.94 -3.81 -1.92
N THR A 13 11.75 -2.97 -2.56
CA THR A 13 11.67 -2.68 -3.99
C THR A 13 11.97 -3.91 -4.87
N ALA A 14 12.92 -4.75 -4.48
CA ALA A 14 13.26 -5.94 -5.23
C ALA A 14 12.12 -6.97 -5.20
N ALA A 15 11.48 -7.16 -4.05
CA ALA A 15 10.32 -8.02 -3.91
C ALA A 15 9.13 -7.47 -4.74
N ALA A 16 8.89 -6.17 -4.69
CA ALA A 16 7.85 -5.53 -5.50
C ALA A 16 8.05 -5.79 -7.00
N ARG A 17 9.27 -5.58 -7.50
CA ARG A 17 9.59 -5.83 -8.90
C ARG A 17 9.34 -7.30 -9.30
N PHE A 18 9.81 -8.23 -8.48
CA PHE A 18 9.65 -9.66 -8.74
C PHE A 18 8.16 -10.07 -8.76
N MET A 19 7.38 -9.62 -7.78
CA MET A 19 5.95 -9.93 -7.70
C MET A 19 5.19 -9.35 -8.90
N LEU A 20 5.42 -8.09 -9.25
CA LEU A 20 4.77 -7.45 -10.39
C LEU A 20 5.15 -8.11 -11.71
N TRP A 21 6.43 -8.46 -11.88
CA TRP A 21 6.87 -9.23 -13.05
C TRP A 21 6.16 -10.59 -13.14
N SER A 22 6.02 -11.30 -12.02
CA SER A 22 5.32 -12.59 -11.97
C SER A 22 3.85 -12.47 -12.34
N LEU A 23 3.18 -11.41 -11.89
CA LEU A 23 1.79 -11.12 -12.27
C LEU A 23 1.67 -10.80 -13.76
N HIS A 24 2.57 -9.97 -14.28
CA HIS A 24 2.64 -9.63 -15.71
C HIS A 24 2.78 -10.88 -16.60
N LYS A 25 3.67 -11.80 -16.22
CA LYS A 25 3.84 -13.08 -16.94
C LYS A 25 2.57 -13.93 -16.97
N GLN A 26 1.66 -13.75 -16.05
CA GLN A 26 0.37 -14.44 -15.99
C GLN A 26 -0.78 -13.65 -16.67
N GLY A 27 -0.46 -12.50 -17.27
CA GLY A 27 -1.45 -11.63 -17.92
C GLY A 27 -2.36 -10.90 -16.93
N ILE A 28 -1.89 -10.71 -15.68
CA ILE A 28 -2.64 -10.03 -14.64
C ILE A 28 -2.37 -8.54 -14.72
N THR A 29 -3.43 -7.72 -14.77
CA THR A 29 -3.37 -6.27 -14.90
C THR A 29 -3.81 -5.52 -13.63
N HIS A 30 -4.42 -6.22 -12.67
CA HIS A 30 -4.88 -5.64 -11.41
C HIS A 30 -4.39 -6.47 -10.23
N ALA A 31 -3.83 -5.81 -9.24
CA ALA A 31 -3.37 -6.43 -8.01
C ALA A 31 -3.99 -5.73 -6.81
N ILE A 32 -4.41 -6.50 -5.81
CA ILE A 32 -4.80 -6.01 -4.48
C ILE A 32 -3.66 -6.36 -3.53
N HIS A 33 -3.09 -5.34 -2.89
CA HIS A 33 -2.08 -5.50 -1.85
C HIS A 33 -2.76 -5.44 -0.48
N VAL A 34 -2.69 -6.51 0.28
CA VAL A 34 -3.48 -6.73 1.50
C VAL A 34 -2.77 -6.30 2.79
N GLY A 35 -1.97 -5.26 2.73
CA GLY A 35 -1.39 -4.61 3.91
C GLY A 35 0.14 -4.66 3.96
N ASP A 36 0.70 -3.74 4.73
CA ASP A 36 2.14 -3.57 4.93
C ASP A 36 2.93 -3.40 3.62
N PHE A 37 2.41 -2.49 2.82
CA PHE A 37 2.99 -2.13 1.51
C PHE A 37 4.33 -1.40 1.68
N GLY A 38 4.38 -0.42 2.56
CA GLY A 38 5.54 0.43 2.76
C GLY A 38 5.28 1.89 2.41
N ILE A 39 4.12 2.41 2.82
CA ILE A 39 3.81 3.83 2.73
C ILE A 39 4.48 4.52 3.91
N TYR A 40 5.68 5.07 3.67
CA TYR A 40 6.50 5.74 4.66
C TYR A 40 6.84 7.15 4.22
N SER A 41 7.12 8.04 5.18
CA SER A 41 7.44 9.45 4.93
C SER A 41 8.93 9.72 4.71
N ASP A 42 9.79 8.73 4.95
CA ASP A 42 11.23 8.87 4.75
C ASP A 42 11.65 8.73 3.28
N ASN A 43 12.90 9.06 2.99
CA ASN A 43 13.44 8.99 1.63
C ASN A 43 13.37 7.58 1.03
N ASN A 44 13.54 6.54 1.85
CA ASN A 44 13.47 5.15 1.39
C ASN A 44 12.06 4.77 0.99
N GLY A 45 11.05 5.17 1.78
CA GLY A 45 9.65 4.96 1.45
C GLY A 45 9.22 5.69 0.19
N MET A 46 9.69 6.93 0.00
CA MET A 46 9.41 7.70 -1.20
C MET A 46 10.06 7.08 -2.45
N LYS A 47 11.29 6.60 -2.34
CA LYS A 47 11.97 5.87 -3.42
C LYS A 47 11.26 4.56 -3.75
N PHE A 48 10.87 3.80 -2.72
CA PHE A 48 10.11 2.57 -2.90
C PHE A 48 8.81 2.82 -3.67
N ALA A 49 8.02 3.80 -3.27
CA ALA A 49 6.77 4.15 -3.94
C ALA A 49 7.00 4.53 -5.41
N SER A 50 8.01 5.37 -5.69
CA SER A 50 8.35 5.80 -7.05
C SER A 50 8.83 4.63 -7.92
N LYS A 51 9.72 3.79 -7.41
CA LYS A 51 10.25 2.62 -8.14
C LYS A 51 9.16 1.58 -8.39
N THR A 52 8.36 1.27 -7.39
CA THR A 52 7.24 0.32 -7.53
C THR A 52 6.23 0.82 -8.55
N ASN A 53 5.96 2.13 -8.56
CA ASN A 53 5.09 2.73 -9.57
C ASN A 53 5.66 2.60 -10.99
N GLN A 54 6.97 2.80 -11.17
CA GLN A 54 7.63 2.59 -12.46
C GLN A 54 7.47 1.15 -12.94
N TYR A 55 7.67 0.16 -12.08
CA TYR A 55 7.46 -1.25 -12.42
C TYR A 55 6.00 -1.55 -12.73
N ALA A 56 5.07 -0.98 -11.98
CA ALA A 56 3.64 -1.12 -12.24
C ALA A 56 3.27 -0.57 -13.64
N GLN A 57 3.81 0.59 -14.00
CA GLN A 57 3.65 1.16 -15.35
C GLN A 57 4.26 0.27 -16.42
N GLU A 58 5.53 -0.16 -16.24
CA GLU A 58 6.25 -1.02 -17.18
C GLU A 58 5.48 -2.31 -17.47
N PHE A 59 4.93 -2.92 -16.43
CA PHE A 59 4.22 -4.20 -16.53
C PHE A 59 2.71 -4.06 -16.78
N GLY A 60 2.19 -2.84 -16.86
CA GLY A 60 0.77 -2.58 -17.11
C GLY A 60 -0.14 -3.03 -15.98
N ILE A 61 0.29 -2.85 -14.73
CA ILE A 61 -0.45 -3.30 -13.54
C ILE A 61 -0.95 -2.09 -12.75
N THR A 62 -2.21 -2.13 -12.35
CA THR A 62 -2.80 -1.23 -11.35
C THR A 62 -2.78 -1.93 -10.00
N ILE A 63 -2.24 -1.25 -8.99
CA ILE A 63 -2.14 -1.76 -7.62
C ILE A 63 -3.14 -1.02 -6.75
N ILE A 64 -4.03 -1.75 -6.09
CA ILE A 64 -4.92 -1.24 -5.05
C ILE A 64 -4.36 -1.67 -3.70
N VAL A 65 -3.95 -0.72 -2.88
CA VAL A 65 -3.39 -0.99 -1.55
C VAL A 65 -4.48 -0.87 -0.51
N VAL A 66 -4.70 -1.96 0.22
CA VAL A 66 -5.43 -1.97 1.48
C VAL A 66 -4.40 -1.71 2.57
N PRO A 67 -4.40 -0.54 3.25
CA PRO A 67 -3.34 -0.20 4.18
C PRO A 67 -3.26 -1.17 5.36
N GLY A 68 -2.06 -1.65 5.69
CA GLY A 68 -1.79 -2.47 6.87
C GLY A 68 -1.53 -1.63 8.12
N ASN A 69 -1.19 -2.30 9.23
CA ASN A 69 -0.88 -1.61 10.49
C ASN A 69 0.49 -0.92 10.47
N HIS A 70 1.40 -1.32 9.58
CA HIS A 70 2.75 -0.75 9.46
C HIS A 70 2.85 0.45 8.51
N GLU A 71 1.77 0.85 7.84
CA GLU A 71 1.77 2.08 7.05
C GLU A 71 1.85 3.34 7.92
N ASN A 72 2.34 4.42 7.34
CA ASN A 72 2.21 5.75 7.94
C ASN A 72 0.76 6.24 7.78
N TRP A 73 -0.05 6.03 8.78
CA TRP A 73 -1.48 6.37 8.78
C TRP A 73 -1.77 7.87 8.70
N ARG A 74 -0.79 8.71 9.02
CA ARG A 74 -0.94 10.15 8.76
C ARG A 74 -1.06 10.42 7.28
N ILE A 75 -0.17 9.83 6.45
CA ILE A 75 -0.24 9.96 4.98
C ILE A 75 -1.57 9.40 4.46
N ILE A 76 -1.98 8.22 4.94
CA ILE A 76 -3.24 7.60 4.53
C ILE A 76 -4.43 8.52 4.85
N ASN A 77 -4.51 9.01 6.08
CA ASN A 77 -5.63 9.84 6.52
C ASN A 77 -5.69 11.17 5.75
N GLU A 78 -4.56 11.83 5.54
CA GLU A 78 -4.48 13.05 4.73
C GLU A 78 -4.93 12.80 3.28
N LEU A 79 -4.58 11.66 2.71
CA LEU A 79 -4.94 11.29 1.33
C LEU A 79 -6.43 11.05 1.15
N VAL A 80 -7.11 10.45 2.14
CA VAL A 80 -8.53 10.08 2.07
C VAL A 80 -9.46 11.08 2.75
N GLU A 81 -8.95 12.20 3.27
CA GLU A 81 -9.71 13.17 4.08
C GLU A 81 -10.92 13.73 3.34
N ASP A 82 -10.75 14.08 2.08
CA ASP A 82 -11.76 14.70 1.22
C ASP A 82 -12.77 13.71 0.62
N ASP A 83 -12.40 12.44 0.52
CA ASP A 83 -13.23 11.40 -0.07
C ASP A 83 -12.85 10.04 0.51
N ARG A 84 -13.73 9.47 1.33
CA ARG A 84 -13.55 8.15 1.96
C ARG A 84 -14.29 7.03 1.26
N GLU A 85 -14.94 7.32 0.14
CA GLU A 85 -15.74 6.34 -0.60
C GLU A 85 -15.03 5.80 -1.84
N ASN A 86 -14.09 6.57 -2.40
CA ASN A 86 -13.39 6.22 -3.63
C ASN A 86 -11.90 5.94 -3.41
N LEU A 87 -11.30 5.19 -4.34
CA LEU A 87 -9.86 4.99 -4.39
C LEU A 87 -9.13 6.33 -4.52
N LYS A 88 -8.03 6.47 -3.82
CA LYS A 88 -7.18 7.66 -3.87
C LYS A 88 -5.83 7.34 -4.51
N ALA A 89 -5.49 8.09 -5.52
CA ALA A 89 -4.20 7.94 -6.19
C ALA A 89 -3.05 8.34 -5.26
N TYR A 90 -2.21 7.38 -4.92
CA TYR A 90 -0.94 7.62 -4.23
C TYR A 90 0.20 7.83 -5.23
N ARG A 91 0.14 7.11 -6.34
CA ARG A 91 0.93 7.28 -7.56
C ARG A 91 0.03 6.98 -8.76
N SER A 92 0.53 7.14 -9.98
CA SER A 92 -0.29 6.94 -11.19
C SER A 92 -0.89 5.54 -11.29
N ASN A 93 -0.17 4.52 -10.84
CA ASN A 93 -0.62 3.11 -10.87
C ASN A 93 -0.79 2.49 -9.48
N ILE A 94 -0.68 3.28 -8.41
CA ILE A 94 -0.85 2.85 -7.02
C ILE A 94 -1.96 3.66 -6.38
N PHE A 95 -3.01 2.98 -5.95
CA PHE A 95 -4.20 3.57 -5.34
C PHE A 95 -4.40 3.05 -3.93
N ILE A 96 -4.82 3.93 -3.04
CA ILE A 96 -5.16 3.58 -1.65
C ILE A 96 -6.66 3.36 -1.55
N ALA A 97 -7.05 2.24 -0.97
CA ALA A 97 -8.44 1.95 -0.64
C ALA A 97 -8.76 2.54 0.74
N PRO A 98 -9.72 3.48 0.85
CA PRO A 98 -10.25 3.90 2.13
C PRO A 98 -10.86 2.71 2.89
N ARG A 99 -10.93 2.78 4.22
CA ARG A 99 -11.55 1.72 5.02
C ARG A 99 -13.02 1.57 4.66
N GLY A 100 -13.41 0.32 4.35
CA GLY A 100 -14.77 0.00 3.92
C GLY A 100 -15.02 0.19 2.43
N TYR A 101 -13.97 0.50 1.65
CA TYR A 101 -14.09 0.60 0.19
C TYR A 101 -14.66 -0.69 -0.41
N ARG A 102 -15.59 -0.52 -1.35
CA ARG A 102 -16.27 -1.62 -2.04
C ARG A 102 -16.09 -1.47 -3.54
N CYS A 103 -15.79 -2.56 -4.20
CA CYS A 103 -15.71 -2.58 -5.66
C CYS A 103 -16.03 -3.95 -6.23
N GLU A 104 -16.26 -3.98 -7.53
CA GLU A 104 -16.33 -5.21 -8.32
C GLU A 104 -15.13 -5.26 -9.25
N LEU A 105 -14.41 -6.38 -9.24
CA LEU A 105 -13.30 -6.66 -10.15
C LEU A 105 -13.43 -8.10 -10.65
N GLY A 106 -13.40 -8.26 -11.97
CA GLY A 106 -13.48 -9.58 -12.59
C GLY A 106 -14.75 -10.37 -12.25
N GLY A 107 -15.86 -9.68 -11.99
CA GLY A 107 -17.13 -10.28 -11.58
C GLY A 107 -17.19 -10.71 -10.12
N MET A 108 -16.21 -10.33 -9.30
CA MET A 108 -16.17 -10.57 -7.85
C MET A 108 -16.33 -9.27 -7.07
N SER A 109 -17.10 -9.30 -6.01
CA SER A 109 -17.28 -8.17 -5.09
C SER A 109 -16.23 -8.21 -3.99
N PHE A 110 -15.59 -7.07 -3.74
CA PHE A 110 -14.57 -6.89 -2.70
C PHE A 110 -15.02 -5.84 -1.68
N VAL A 111 -14.71 -6.10 -0.42
CA VAL A 111 -14.76 -5.12 0.68
C VAL A 111 -13.38 -5.03 1.29
N MET A 112 -12.82 -3.84 1.37
CA MET A 112 -11.44 -3.60 1.80
C MET A 112 -11.42 -2.92 3.18
N LEU A 113 -10.87 -3.61 4.17
CA LEU A 113 -10.74 -3.11 5.55
C LEU A 113 -9.26 -3.13 5.94
N GLY A 114 -8.67 -1.93 6.01
CA GLY A 114 -7.28 -1.76 6.39
C GLY A 114 -7.06 -1.44 7.86
N GLY A 115 -5.81 -1.63 8.31
CA GLY A 115 -5.36 -1.33 9.66
C GLY A 115 -5.72 -2.39 10.69
N ALA A 116 -4.84 -2.53 11.68
CA ALA A 116 -5.04 -3.39 12.84
C ALA A 116 -4.29 -2.80 14.04
N PRO A 117 -4.67 -3.12 15.29
CA PRO A 117 -3.82 -2.83 16.44
C PRO A 117 -2.46 -3.50 16.27
N SER A 118 -1.40 -2.73 16.47
CA SER A 118 -0.04 -3.24 16.32
C SER A 118 0.52 -3.66 17.68
N VAL A 119 0.98 -4.90 17.79
CA VAL A 119 1.57 -5.43 19.04
C VAL A 119 2.88 -4.74 19.39
N ASP A 120 3.60 -4.23 18.41
CA ASP A 120 4.87 -3.51 18.53
C ASP A 120 4.72 -1.98 18.60
N ARG A 121 3.49 -1.47 18.68
CA ARG A 121 3.19 -0.03 18.68
C ARG A 121 4.00 0.75 19.73
N THR A 122 4.07 0.23 20.95
CA THR A 122 4.80 0.89 22.04
C THR A 122 6.28 0.99 21.73
N ILE A 123 6.89 -0.07 21.23
CA ILE A 123 8.31 -0.12 20.85
C ILE A 123 8.59 0.86 19.71
N ARG A 124 7.74 0.89 18.68
CA ARG A 124 7.88 1.80 17.54
C ARG A 124 7.72 3.26 17.93
N LEU A 125 6.82 3.58 18.86
CA LEU A 125 6.68 4.93 19.41
C LEU A 125 7.90 5.35 20.22
N GLN A 126 8.61 4.41 20.88
CA GLN A 126 9.87 4.69 21.56
C GLN A 126 10.99 4.97 20.55
N TRP A 127 11.07 4.20 19.47
CA TRP A 127 12.03 4.45 18.39
C TRP A 127 11.80 5.79 17.71
N ASP A 128 10.56 6.19 17.53
CA ASP A 128 10.17 7.46 16.91
C ASP A 128 10.58 8.65 17.79
N ARG A 129 10.56 8.49 19.12
CA ARG A 129 11.06 9.49 20.07
C ARG A 129 12.60 9.61 20.12
N SER A 130 13.29 8.51 19.81
CA SER A 130 14.76 8.44 19.85
C SER A 130 15.44 8.81 18.53
N SER A 131 14.74 8.65 17.40
CA SER A 131 15.21 8.98 16.07
C SER A 131 14.32 10.05 15.46
N LYS A 132 14.83 11.26 15.29
CA LYS A 132 14.07 12.41 14.78
C LYS A 132 13.44 12.21 13.38
N ASP A 133 13.64 11.07 12.72
CA ASP A 133 13.33 10.92 11.30
C ASP A 133 12.71 9.59 10.83
N LYS A 134 12.47 8.58 11.68
CA LYS A 134 12.28 7.27 11.04
C LYS A 134 10.88 6.69 10.98
N TYR A 135 10.01 6.92 11.91
CA TYR A 135 8.67 6.32 11.84
C TYR A 135 7.64 7.17 12.61
N LYS A 136 7.13 8.22 12.01
CA LYS A 136 5.89 8.82 12.52
C LYS A 136 4.72 7.92 12.14
N ALA A 137 4.67 6.76 12.74
CA ALA A 137 3.57 5.85 12.62
C ALA A 137 2.43 6.32 13.53
N ASN A 138 1.64 7.26 13.06
CA ASN A 138 0.30 7.44 13.60
C ASN A 138 -0.53 6.26 13.10
N GLN A 139 -0.61 5.23 13.90
CA GLN A 139 -1.44 4.08 13.62
C GLN A 139 -2.90 4.39 13.94
N ALA A 140 -3.74 3.84 13.08
CA ALA A 140 -5.18 3.87 13.30
C ALA A 140 -5.57 3.23 14.64
#